data_3fad1974eb0fb5a9520c0560f623db97
#
_entry.id   3fad1974eb0fb5a9520c0560f623db97
#
_cell.length_a   1.000
_cell.length_b   1.000
_cell.length_c   1.000
_cell.angle_alpha   90.00
_cell.angle_beta   90.00
_cell.angle_gamma   90.00
#
_symmetry.space_group_name_H-M   'P 1'
#
loop_
_entity.id
_entity.type
_entity.pdbx_description
1 polymer ?
#
loop_
_entity_poly.entity_id
_entity_poly.type
_entity_poly.pdbx_seq_one_letter_code
_entity_poly.pdbx_strand_id
1 'polypeptide(L)' 'MTITVLLMTILTGQNHTVVAEYDTPKACEVAAQAHQKVLLENSISLVYSCSPKVGSR' A
#
# COMPACT_ATOMS: atom_id res chain seq x y z
N MET A 1 -18.95 5.08 -6.67
CA MET A 1 -18.12 5.22 -5.47
C MET A 1 -16.66 5.14 -5.84
N THR A 2 -15.85 5.85 -5.10
CA THR A 2 -14.42 5.84 -5.34
C THR A 2 -13.71 5.05 -4.23
N ILE A 3 -12.88 4.15 -4.64
CA ILE A 3 -12.09 3.33 -3.72
C ILE A 3 -10.62 3.70 -3.92
N THR A 4 -9.85 3.68 -2.86
CA THR A 4 -8.41 3.93 -2.95
C THR A 4 -7.68 2.59 -2.98
N VAL A 5 -6.88 2.41 -4.01
CA VAL A 5 -6.09 1.18 -4.17
C VAL A 5 -4.68 1.45 -3.65
N LEU A 6 -4.24 0.61 -2.75
CA LEU A 6 -2.88 0.65 -2.24
C LEU A 6 -2.05 -0.38 -2.98
N LEU A 7 -0.98 0.07 -3.58
CA LEU A 7 -0.04 -0.79 -4.28
C LEU A 7 1.28 -0.71 -3.54
N MET A 8 1.69 -1.81 -2.92
CA MET A 8 2.94 -1.87 -2.18
C MET A 8 3.88 -2.85 -2.85
N THR A 9 5.10 -2.42 -3.09
CA THR A 9 6.15 -3.30 -3.59
C THR A 9 7.20 -3.47 -2.49
N ILE A 10 7.35 -4.68 -2.03
CA ILE A 10 8.30 -5.01 -0.97
C ILE A 10 9.60 -5.42 -1.63
N LEU A 11 10.66 -4.68 -1.29
CA LEU A 11 11.97 -4.86 -1.90
C LEU A 11 12.84 -5.72 -0.98
N THR A 12 12.72 -7.02 -1.16
CA THR A 12 13.59 -7.98 -0.46
C THR A 12 14.45 -8.66 -1.52
N GLY A 13 14.97 -9.81 -1.22
CA GLY A 13 15.70 -10.59 -2.22
C GLY A 13 14.84 -10.92 -3.42
N GLN A 14 13.54 -11.06 -3.21
CA GLN A 14 12.56 -11.23 -4.27
C GLN A 14 11.49 -10.16 -4.12
N ASN A 15 11.43 -9.27 -5.09
CA ASN A 15 10.42 -8.22 -5.05
C ASN A 15 9.04 -8.83 -5.27
N HIS A 16 8.08 -8.41 -4.46
CA HIS A 16 6.71 -8.79 -4.75
C HIS A 16 5.78 -7.64 -4.38
N THR A 17 4.63 -7.64 -5.05
CA THR A 17 3.68 -6.56 -4.93
C THR A 17 2.44 -7.04 -4.22
N VAL A 18 1.97 -6.24 -3.26
CA VAL A 18 0.73 -6.50 -2.54
C VAL A 18 -0.26 -5.41 -2.92
N VAL A 19 -1.49 -5.82 -3.19
CA VAL A 19 -2.55 -4.90 -3.56
C VAL A 19 -3.65 -4.98 -2.51
N ALA A 20 -4.11 -3.82 -2.05
CA ALA A 20 -5.20 -3.74 -1.10
C ALA A 20 -6.11 -2.58 -1.47
N GLU A 21 -7.34 -2.60 -0.99
CA GLU A 21 -8.31 -1.54 -1.28
C GLU A 21 -8.83 -0.95 0.03
N TYR A 22 -9.00 0.35 0.03
CA TYR A 22 -9.48 1.10 1.19
C TYR A 22 -10.55 2.08 0.76
N ASP A 23 -11.40 2.46 1.69
CA ASP A 23 -12.51 3.36 1.39
C ASP A 23 -12.05 4.80 1.19
N THR A 24 -10.97 5.20 1.83
CA THR A 24 -10.50 6.58 1.76
C THR A 24 -8.99 6.60 1.52
N PRO A 25 -8.49 7.67 0.87
CA PRO A 25 -7.04 7.82 0.71
C PRO A 25 -6.29 7.86 2.03
N LYS A 26 -6.91 8.46 3.05
CA LYS A 26 -6.26 8.55 4.35
C LYS A 26 -6.07 7.16 4.96
N ALA A 27 -7.08 6.30 4.84
CA ALA A 27 -6.95 4.93 5.34
C ALA A 27 -5.83 4.19 4.62
N CYS A 28 -5.71 4.42 3.31
CA CYS A 28 -4.64 3.83 2.52
C CYS A 28 -3.27 4.28 3.03
N GLU A 29 -3.10 5.57 3.26
CA GLU A 29 -1.81 6.09 3.73
C GLU A 29 -1.48 5.56 5.12
N VAL A 30 -2.44 5.56 6.01
CA VAL A 30 -2.21 5.08 7.38
C VAL A 30 -1.77 3.62 7.36
N ALA A 31 -2.46 2.80 6.57
CA ALA A 31 -2.11 1.38 6.46
C ALA A 31 -0.71 1.22 5.86
N ALA A 32 -0.41 1.99 4.81
CA ALA A 32 0.89 1.89 4.16
C ALA A 32 2.02 2.29 5.12
N GLN A 33 1.81 3.36 5.88
CA GLN A 33 2.83 3.82 6.81
C GLN A 33 3.06 2.81 7.93
N ALA A 34 1.99 2.17 8.40
CA ALA A 34 2.12 1.14 9.42
C ALA A 34 2.95 -0.03 8.91
N HIS A 35 2.66 -0.49 7.70
CA HIS A 35 3.44 -1.57 7.09
C HIS A 35 4.89 -1.15 6.87
N GLN A 36 5.09 0.07 6.37
CA GLN A 36 6.43 0.57 6.11
C GLN A 36 7.27 0.59 7.39
N LYS A 37 6.67 1.05 8.49
CA LYS A 37 7.37 1.13 9.75
C LYS A 37 7.84 -0.24 10.20
N VAL A 38 6.96 -1.23 10.14
CA VAL A 38 7.31 -2.60 10.55
C VAL A 38 8.43 -3.16 9.68
N LEU A 39 8.34 -2.94 8.38
CA LEU A 39 9.35 -3.46 7.46
C LEU A 39 10.68 -2.76 7.63
N LEU A 40 10.67 -1.46 7.90
CA LEU A 40 11.92 -0.72 8.14
C LEU A 40 12.61 -1.20 9.41
N GLU A 41 11.84 -1.57 10.42
CA GLU A 41 12.42 -2.12 11.65
C GLU A 41 13.12 -3.44 11.39
N ASN A 42 12.75 -4.12 10.31
CA ASN A 42 13.35 -5.38 9.92
C ASN A 42 14.33 -5.20 8.75
N SER A 43 14.73 -3.97 8.48
CA SER A 43 15.68 -3.64 7.40
C SER A 43 15.16 -4.02 6.03
N ILE A 44 13.86 -3.96 5.84
CA ILE A 44 13.22 -4.24 4.56
C ILE A 44 12.73 -2.93 3.96
N SER A 45 13.04 -2.69 2.72
CA SER A 45 12.58 -1.50 2.01
C SER A 45 11.22 -1.76 1.36
N LEU A 46 10.44 -0.70 1.26
CA LEU A 46 9.08 -0.80 0.73
C LEU A 46 8.76 0.48 -0.04
N VAL A 47 8.14 0.30 -1.20
CA VAL A 47 7.61 1.41 -1.98
C VAL A 47 6.10 1.21 -2.08
N TYR A 48 5.35 2.29 -1.87
CA TYR A 48 3.90 2.17 -1.98
C TYR A 48 3.33 3.38 -2.72
N SER A 49 2.13 3.20 -3.26
CA SER A 49 1.37 4.31 -3.80
C SER A 49 -0.11 4.06 -3.56
N CYS A 50 -0.82 5.14 -3.33
CA CYS A 50 -2.26 5.10 -3.17
C CYS A 50 -2.87 5.82 -4.37
N SER A 51 -3.75 5.14 -5.09
CA SER A 51 -4.37 5.69 -6.28
C SER A 51 -5.88 5.52 -6.20
N PRO A 52 -6.63 6.53 -6.63
CA PRO A 52 -8.09 6.38 -6.65
C PRO A 52 -8.50 5.44 -7.79
N LYS A 53 -9.51 4.65 -7.50
CA LYS A 53 -10.10 3.77 -8.50
C LYS A 53 -11.61 3.99 -8.48
N VAL A 54 -12.16 4.39 -9.59
CA VAL A 54 -13.59 4.57 -9.68
C VAL A 54 -14.24 3.20 -9.70
N GLY A 55 -15.15 2.97 -8.77
CA GLY A 55 -15.86 1.72 -8.70
C GLY A 55 -16.86 1.66 -9.84
N SER A 56 -16.77 0.66 -10.64
CA SER A 56 -17.73 0.49 -11.69
C SER A 56 -18.73 -0.52 -11.27
N ARG A 57 -19.27 -0.36 -11.38
CA ARG A 57 -19.99 -1.16 -11.19
C ARG A 57 -19.90 -1.85 -11.59
#